data_f0ed6ec62d8ae8a40ed9c1206a2ea98a
#
_entry.id   f0ed6ec62d8ae8a40ed9c1206a2ea98a
#
_cell.length_a   1.000
_cell.length_b   1.000
_cell.length_c   1.000
_cell.angle_alpha   90.00
_cell.angle_beta   90.00
_cell.angle_gamma   90.00
#
_symmetry.space_group_name_H-M   'P 1'
#
loop_
_entity.id
_entity.type
_entity.pdbx_description
1 polymer ?
#
loop_
_entity_poly.entity_id
_entity_poly.type
_entity_poly.pdbx_seq_one_letter_code
_entity_poly.pdbx_strand_id
1 'polypeptide(L)'
;YTLQEEKPEVVSFYMDIFATRDLASFVRLLAKTVLGQLDTLSESALHKLTSFFRSCRPVISADELTGVPTVTLDFVVDKSEQTLKEIFDYMAASGRNCYLAIDEFQQITSYPEEGTEALLRSYIQFIPNVRFIFAGSSQHLMQEMFVSAKRPFYQSTQLMVLREIDEESYYRFARNFFELRGQELDKSVFHWIYTRFEGHTWYMQAMLNRLYERNEPVVDITQAEQVLMGLLEENTPVYQNLIIMLTDNQLALMKAIAHEGKVTAPNSGEFILGHGLKTPSSVNAALKSLVEKELVYKSTGGYMVYDRFMGIWLLRN
;
A
#
# COMPACT_ATOMS: atom_id res chain seq x y z
N TYR A 1 -14.52 -4.23 -8.33
CA TYR A 1 -15.23 -4.46 -9.61
C TYR A 1 -15.99 -5.80 -9.58
N THR A 2 -15.38 -6.91 -9.19
CA THR A 2 -16.02 -8.24 -9.11
C THR A 2 -17.30 -8.24 -8.26
N LEU A 3 -17.34 -7.51 -7.14
CA LEU A 3 -18.53 -7.41 -6.29
C LEU A 3 -19.71 -6.77 -7.02
N GLN A 4 -19.45 -5.76 -7.84
CA GLN A 4 -20.50 -5.06 -8.61
C GLN A 4 -20.99 -5.91 -9.79
N GLU A 5 -20.12 -6.75 -10.38
CA GLU A 5 -20.49 -7.72 -11.41
C GLU A 5 -21.40 -8.83 -10.84
N GLU A 6 -21.09 -9.32 -9.64
CA GLU A 6 -21.88 -10.34 -8.95
C GLU A 6 -23.17 -9.80 -8.34
N LYS A 7 -23.17 -8.50 -7.93
CA LYS A 7 -24.29 -7.83 -7.24
C LYS A 7 -24.57 -6.46 -7.87
N PRO A 8 -25.34 -6.40 -8.96
CA PRO A 8 -25.59 -5.15 -9.70
C PRO A 8 -26.30 -4.06 -8.87
N GLU A 9 -26.95 -4.42 -7.76
CA GLU A 9 -27.59 -3.48 -6.83
C GLU A 9 -26.57 -2.72 -5.96
N VAL A 10 -25.31 -3.17 -5.94
CA VAL A 10 -24.22 -2.55 -5.19
C VAL A 10 -23.44 -1.61 -6.07
N VAL A 11 -23.03 -0.47 -5.53
CA VAL A 11 -22.06 0.44 -6.17
C VAL A 11 -20.74 0.39 -5.43
N SER A 12 -19.67 0.09 -6.14
CA SER A 12 -18.32 0.05 -5.56
C SER A 12 -17.46 1.19 -6.09
N PHE A 13 -16.83 1.91 -5.18
CA PHE A 13 -15.90 2.98 -5.46
C PHE A 13 -14.51 2.61 -4.97
N TYR A 14 -13.49 3.00 -5.72
CA TYR A 14 -12.10 2.89 -5.32
C TYR A 14 -11.42 4.22 -5.54
N MET A 15 -10.68 4.70 -4.56
CA MET A 15 -9.83 5.87 -4.67
C MET A 15 -8.50 5.64 -3.94
N ASP A 16 -7.42 6.00 -4.61
CA ASP A 16 -6.08 6.05 -4.04
C ASP A 16 -5.76 7.50 -3.68
N ILE A 17 -5.53 7.77 -2.39
CA ILE A 17 -5.30 9.12 -1.89
C ILE A 17 -3.81 9.48 -1.74
N PHE A 18 -2.90 8.65 -2.23
CA PHE A 18 -1.45 8.89 -2.13
C PHE A 18 -1.02 10.27 -2.64
N ALA A 19 -1.60 10.72 -3.75
CA ALA A 19 -1.27 12.01 -4.36
C ALA A 19 -1.90 13.23 -3.66
N THR A 20 -2.83 13.02 -2.72
CA THR A 20 -3.51 14.12 -2.02
C THR A 20 -2.61 14.71 -0.92
N ARG A 21 -2.69 16.02 -0.72
CA ARG A 21 -1.81 16.75 0.21
C ARG A 21 -2.55 17.51 1.30
N ASP A 22 -3.86 17.68 1.15
CA ASP A 22 -4.73 18.45 2.01
C ASP A 22 -6.18 17.95 1.90
N LEU A 23 -7.04 18.43 2.80
CA LEU A 23 -8.46 18.09 2.77
C LEU A 23 -9.15 18.48 1.46
N ALA A 24 -8.76 19.60 0.85
CA ALA A 24 -9.37 20.06 -0.40
C ALA A 24 -9.08 19.10 -1.56
N SER A 25 -7.85 18.59 -1.70
CA SER A 25 -7.48 17.61 -2.72
C SER A 25 -8.16 16.26 -2.49
N PHE A 26 -8.29 15.83 -1.24
CA PHE A 26 -9.08 14.65 -0.86
C PHE A 26 -10.55 14.79 -1.29
N VAL A 27 -11.19 15.93 -0.97
CA VAL A 27 -12.59 16.19 -1.30
C VAL A 27 -12.82 16.23 -2.82
N ARG A 28 -11.90 16.83 -3.59
CA ARG A 28 -11.98 16.81 -5.06
C ARG A 28 -11.90 15.39 -5.63
N LEU A 29 -10.98 14.58 -5.12
CA LEU A 29 -10.84 13.20 -5.55
C LEU A 29 -12.07 12.36 -5.18
N LEU A 30 -12.59 12.50 -3.96
CA LEU A 30 -13.82 11.85 -3.52
C LEU A 30 -15.01 12.22 -4.41
N ALA A 31 -15.17 13.51 -4.70
CA ALA A 31 -16.22 13.99 -5.60
C ALA A 31 -16.12 13.37 -7.00
N LYS A 32 -14.92 13.39 -7.60
CA LYS A 32 -14.65 12.76 -8.90
C LYS A 32 -15.01 11.26 -8.89
N THR A 33 -14.66 10.57 -7.82
CA THR A 33 -14.88 9.12 -7.67
C THR A 33 -16.38 8.79 -7.53
N VAL A 34 -17.11 9.56 -6.74
CA VAL A 34 -18.49 9.24 -6.34
C VAL A 34 -19.51 9.75 -7.35
N LEU A 35 -19.41 11.02 -7.78
CA LEU A 35 -20.48 11.68 -8.54
C LEU A 35 -20.65 11.10 -9.95
N GLY A 36 -19.57 10.64 -10.57
CA GLY A 36 -19.63 10.03 -11.91
C GLY A 36 -20.22 8.63 -11.96
N GLN A 37 -20.40 7.97 -10.82
CA GLN A 37 -20.81 6.55 -10.74
C GLN A 37 -22.16 6.33 -10.03
N LEU A 38 -22.60 7.27 -9.18
CA LEU A 38 -23.86 7.14 -8.47
C LEU A 38 -25.08 7.38 -9.36
N ASP A 39 -25.01 8.33 -10.27
CA ASP A 39 -26.07 8.64 -11.22
C ASP A 39 -25.52 8.62 -12.64
N THR A 40 -26.29 8.09 -13.58
CA THR A 40 -26.02 8.25 -15.01
C THR A 40 -26.07 9.75 -15.36
N LEU A 41 -25.06 10.24 -16.06
CA LEU A 41 -24.94 11.64 -16.47
C LEU A 41 -26.08 12.01 -17.43
N SER A 42 -27.21 12.37 -16.88
CA SER A 42 -28.38 12.94 -17.60
C SER A 42 -28.61 14.38 -17.16
N GLU A 43 -29.30 15.19 -17.99
CA GLU A 43 -29.66 16.57 -17.61
C GLU A 43 -30.42 16.62 -16.28
N SER A 44 -31.30 15.62 -16.00
CA SER A 44 -32.03 15.53 -14.75
C SER A 44 -31.12 15.24 -13.55
N ALA A 45 -30.07 14.43 -13.75
CA ALA A 45 -29.08 14.14 -12.71
C ALA A 45 -28.24 15.38 -12.37
N LEU A 46 -27.88 16.16 -13.39
CA LEU A 46 -27.17 17.44 -13.20
C LEU A 46 -27.99 18.48 -12.46
N HIS A 47 -29.30 18.59 -12.76
CA HIS A 47 -30.21 19.44 -11.99
C HIS A 47 -30.33 19.00 -10.53
N LYS A 48 -30.38 17.70 -10.26
CA LYS A 48 -30.36 17.19 -8.88
C LYS A 48 -29.04 17.54 -8.18
N LEU A 49 -27.89 17.33 -8.84
CA LEU A 49 -26.59 17.68 -8.29
C LEU A 49 -26.49 19.18 -7.95
N THR A 50 -26.88 20.08 -8.89
CA THR A 50 -26.82 21.53 -8.63
C THR A 50 -27.79 21.97 -7.52
N SER A 51 -28.90 21.28 -7.32
CA SER A 51 -29.82 21.57 -6.21
C SER A 51 -29.33 21.03 -4.86
N PHE A 52 -28.56 19.97 -4.89
CA PHE A 52 -28.04 19.30 -3.68
C PHE A 52 -26.83 20.02 -3.11
N PHE A 53 -25.86 20.34 -3.98
CA PHE A 53 -24.60 21.00 -3.59
C PHE A 53 -24.78 22.52 -3.51
N ARG A 54 -24.56 23.08 -2.31
CA ARG A 54 -24.69 24.51 -2.02
C ARG A 54 -23.35 25.18 -1.78
N SER A 55 -22.35 24.42 -1.32
CA SER A 55 -21.01 24.93 -1.02
C SER A 55 -20.08 24.93 -2.23
N CYS A 56 -20.48 24.28 -3.30
CA CYS A 56 -19.66 24.04 -4.48
C CYS A 56 -20.47 24.05 -5.76
N ARG A 57 -19.78 24.11 -6.88
CA ARG A 57 -20.37 24.10 -8.22
C ARG A 57 -20.00 22.81 -8.95
N PRO A 58 -20.98 21.95 -9.33
CA PRO A 58 -20.70 20.82 -10.19
C PRO A 58 -20.20 21.29 -11.58
N VAL A 59 -19.10 20.71 -12.03
CA VAL A 59 -18.49 21.00 -13.33
C VAL A 59 -18.34 19.69 -14.09
N ILE A 60 -18.78 19.65 -15.34
CA ILE A 60 -18.54 18.52 -16.22
C ILE A 60 -17.26 18.80 -17.00
N SER A 61 -16.35 17.86 -16.97
CA SER A 61 -15.12 17.88 -17.77
C SER A 61 -14.93 16.52 -18.43
N ALA A 62 -14.19 16.47 -19.53
CA ALA A 62 -13.71 15.21 -20.07
C ALA A 62 -12.47 14.78 -19.27
N ASP A 63 -12.39 13.50 -18.94
CA ASP A 63 -11.16 12.93 -18.35
C ASP A 63 -10.03 13.03 -19.39
N GLU A 64 -8.89 13.57 -18.99
CA GLU A 64 -7.78 13.89 -19.92
C GLU A 64 -7.17 12.66 -20.59
N LEU A 65 -7.29 11.47 -19.98
CA LEU A 65 -6.71 10.23 -20.50
C LEU A 65 -7.72 9.41 -21.31
N THR A 66 -8.97 9.36 -20.86
CA THR A 66 -10.00 8.49 -21.44
C THR A 66 -11.01 9.23 -22.30
N GLY A 67 -11.09 10.58 -22.20
CA GLY A 67 -12.10 11.39 -22.86
C GLY A 67 -13.52 11.19 -22.33
N VAL A 68 -13.72 10.36 -21.31
CA VAL A 68 -15.03 10.08 -20.73
C VAL A 68 -15.51 11.30 -19.92
N PRO A 69 -16.78 11.72 -20.06
CA PRO A 69 -17.33 12.80 -19.25
C PRO A 69 -17.27 12.45 -17.75
N THR A 70 -16.69 13.34 -16.97
CA THR A 70 -16.60 13.23 -15.49
C THR A 70 -17.23 14.44 -14.84
N VAL A 71 -17.83 14.25 -13.66
CA VAL A 71 -18.34 15.33 -12.83
C VAL A 71 -17.32 15.61 -11.73
N THR A 72 -16.92 16.87 -11.62
CA THR A 72 -16.08 17.37 -10.54
C THR A 72 -16.80 18.48 -9.80
N LEU A 73 -16.30 18.84 -8.61
CA LEU A 73 -16.81 19.96 -7.83
C LEU A 73 -15.77 21.09 -7.80
N ASP A 74 -16.22 22.27 -8.23
CA ASP A 74 -15.45 23.49 -8.06
C ASP A 74 -15.88 24.19 -6.76
N PHE A 75 -14.94 24.38 -5.83
CA PHE A 75 -15.15 25.01 -4.54
C PHE A 75 -13.88 25.71 -4.05
N VAL A 76 -14.07 26.69 -3.19
CA VAL A 76 -12.96 27.35 -2.50
C VAL A 76 -12.48 26.49 -1.32
N VAL A 77 -11.17 26.54 -1.03
CA VAL A 77 -10.52 25.71 0.01
C VAL A 77 -11.23 25.82 1.37
N ASP A 78 -11.64 27.01 1.77
CA ASP A 78 -12.34 27.26 3.05
C ASP A 78 -13.69 26.53 3.17
N LYS A 79 -14.22 25.98 2.07
CA LYS A 79 -15.47 25.20 2.07
C LYS A 79 -15.28 23.69 1.95
N SER A 80 -14.03 23.20 2.07
CA SER A 80 -13.73 21.79 1.93
C SER A 80 -14.52 20.90 2.87
N GLU A 81 -14.65 21.28 4.16
CA GLU A 81 -15.42 20.52 5.15
C GLU A 81 -16.92 20.48 4.81
N GLN A 82 -17.48 21.62 4.41
CA GLN A 82 -18.89 21.67 4.03
C GLN A 82 -19.16 20.85 2.75
N THR A 83 -18.25 20.92 1.77
CA THR A 83 -18.35 20.15 0.53
C THR A 83 -18.23 18.66 0.83
N LEU A 84 -17.31 18.25 1.72
CA LEU A 84 -17.17 16.87 2.17
C LEU A 84 -18.48 16.34 2.77
N LYS A 85 -19.11 17.13 3.65
CA LYS A 85 -20.39 16.80 4.23
C LYS A 85 -21.48 16.61 3.15
N GLU A 86 -21.57 17.53 2.20
CA GLU A 86 -22.54 17.46 1.11
C GLU A 86 -22.35 16.20 0.24
N ILE A 87 -21.10 15.76 -0.02
CA ILE A 87 -20.82 14.50 -0.74
C ILE A 87 -21.35 13.30 0.05
N PHE A 88 -21.09 13.24 1.35
CA PHE A 88 -21.57 12.13 2.19
C PHE A 88 -23.09 12.14 2.34
N ASP A 89 -23.69 13.30 2.48
CA ASP A 89 -25.16 13.46 2.51
C ASP A 89 -25.78 12.98 1.17
N TYR A 90 -25.13 13.30 0.05
CA TYR A 90 -25.53 12.82 -1.28
C TYR A 90 -25.46 11.31 -1.42
N MET A 91 -24.36 10.69 -0.94
CA MET A 91 -24.23 9.23 -0.91
C MET A 91 -25.32 8.59 -0.05
N ALA A 92 -25.61 9.15 1.12
CA ALA A 92 -26.66 8.68 2.02
C ALA A 92 -28.05 8.78 1.37
N ALA A 93 -28.33 9.92 0.71
CA ALA A 93 -29.61 10.18 0.06
C ALA A 93 -29.85 9.33 -1.21
N SER A 94 -28.80 8.74 -1.78
CA SER A 94 -28.93 7.86 -2.95
C SER A 94 -29.74 6.61 -2.68
N GLY A 95 -29.81 6.15 -1.41
CA GLY A 95 -30.44 4.91 -0.98
C GLY A 95 -29.78 3.63 -1.50
N ARG A 96 -28.71 3.76 -2.28
CA ARG A 96 -27.96 2.62 -2.85
C ARG A 96 -26.97 2.05 -1.84
N ASN A 97 -26.80 0.75 -1.85
CA ASN A 97 -25.74 0.10 -1.08
C ASN A 97 -24.38 0.38 -1.72
N CYS A 98 -23.54 1.14 -1.05
CA CYS A 98 -22.26 1.57 -1.55
C CYS A 98 -21.11 0.93 -0.76
N TYR A 99 -20.03 0.62 -1.46
CA TYR A 99 -18.72 0.28 -0.88
C TYR A 99 -17.71 1.30 -1.36
N LEU A 100 -17.08 2.03 -0.43
CA LEU A 100 -16.02 2.98 -0.75
C LEU A 100 -14.71 2.47 -0.18
N ALA A 101 -13.83 2.01 -1.07
CA ALA A 101 -12.46 1.65 -0.74
C ALA A 101 -11.55 2.87 -0.92
N ILE A 102 -10.83 3.22 0.15
CA ILE A 102 -9.86 4.31 0.18
C ILE A 102 -8.49 3.69 0.45
N ASP A 103 -7.62 3.72 -0.55
CA ASP A 103 -6.26 3.21 -0.48
C ASP A 103 -5.29 4.30 -0.01
N GLU A 104 -4.17 3.88 0.58
CA GLU A 104 -3.16 4.74 1.21
C GLU A 104 -3.76 5.68 2.28
N PHE A 105 -4.75 5.15 3.04
CA PHE A 105 -5.55 5.97 3.97
C PHE A 105 -4.72 6.69 5.04
N GLN A 106 -3.54 6.16 5.42
CA GLN A 106 -2.62 6.84 6.32
C GLN A 106 -2.16 8.22 5.80
N GLN A 107 -2.32 8.51 4.50
CA GLN A 107 -1.97 9.81 3.91
C GLN A 107 -2.67 10.99 4.59
N ILE A 108 -3.90 10.79 5.12
CA ILE A 108 -4.63 11.86 5.83
C ILE A 108 -3.91 12.37 7.09
N THR A 109 -2.98 11.57 7.65
CA THR A 109 -2.21 11.99 8.84
C THR A 109 -1.16 13.04 8.52
N SER A 110 -0.82 13.21 7.24
CA SER A 110 0.14 14.21 6.75
C SER A 110 -0.50 15.52 6.31
N TYR A 111 -1.84 15.63 6.37
CA TYR A 111 -2.52 16.85 5.96
C TYR A 111 -2.26 17.99 6.95
N PRO A 112 -2.15 19.24 6.45
CA PRO A 112 -1.92 20.40 7.31
C PRO A 112 -3.13 20.75 8.19
N GLU A 113 -4.35 20.30 7.81
CA GLU A 113 -5.56 20.56 8.57
C GLU A 113 -5.64 19.64 9.79
N GLU A 114 -5.60 20.24 10.97
CA GLU A 114 -5.76 19.53 12.25
C GLU A 114 -7.16 18.90 12.35
N GLY A 115 -7.23 17.68 12.86
CA GLY A 115 -8.52 17.02 13.13
C GLY A 115 -9.19 16.36 11.92
N THR A 116 -8.53 16.21 10.77
CA THR A 116 -9.08 15.55 9.56
C THR A 116 -9.62 14.16 9.88
N GLU A 117 -8.94 13.36 10.69
CA GLU A 117 -9.44 12.05 11.12
C GLU A 117 -10.75 12.15 11.91
N ALA A 118 -10.84 13.09 12.84
CA ALA A 118 -12.04 13.30 13.65
C ALA A 118 -13.22 13.76 12.78
N LEU A 119 -12.95 14.64 11.84
CA LEU A 119 -13.92 15.12 10.85
C LEU A 119 -14.47 13.98 10.01
N LEU A 120 -13.61 13.18 9.38
CA LEU A 120 -14.02 12.02 8.60
C LEU A 120 -14.81 11.02 9.45
N ARG A 121 -14.33 10.71 10.64
CA ARG A 121 -15.01 9.80 11.57
C ARG A 121 -16.41 10.29 11.93
N SER A 122 -16.59 11.61 12.13
CA SER A 122 -17.88 12.19 12.48
C SER A 122 -18.94 12.00 11.40
N TYR A 123 -18.56 11.95 10.14
CA TYR A 123 -19.48 11.72 9.03
C TYR A 123 -19.69 10.23 8.75
N ILE A 124 -18.61 9.46 8.66
CA ILE A 124 -18.62 8.05 8.26
C ILE A 124 -19.53 7.21 9.16
N GLN A 125 -19.55 7.48 10.46
CA GLN A 125 -20.35 6.70 11.43
C GLN A 125 -21.86 6.80 11.26
N PHE A 126 -22.35 7.83 10.54
CA PHE A 126 -23.80 8.08 10.41
C PHE A 126 -24.37 7.74 9.03
N ILE A 127 -23.58 7.15 8.14
CA ILE A 127 -24.01 6.78 6.79
C ILE A 127 -24.34 5.30 6.73
N PRO A 128 -25.64 4.90 6.84
CA PRO A 128 -26.01 3.50 7.02
C PRO A 128 -25.87 2.64 5.75
N ASN A 129 -25.94 3.26 4.58
CA ASN A 129 -25.90 2.60 3.28
C ASN A 129 -24.51 2.57 2.62
N VAL A 130 -23.48 3.10 3.28
CA VAL A 130 -22.10 3.08 2.79
C VAL A 130 -21.22 2.23 3.69
N ARG A 131 -20.45 1.32 3.12
CA ARG A 131 -19.43 0.53 3.79
C ARG A 131 -18.08 1.04 3.37
N PHE A 132 -17.26 1.41 4.34
CA PHE A 132 -15.92 1.95 4.13
C PHE A 132 -14.88 0.85 4.28
N ILE A 133 -13.94 0.81 3.35
CA ILE A 133 -12.78 -0.08 3.37
C ILE A 133 -11.55 0.82 3.33
N PHE A 134 -10.77 0.80 4.41
CA PHE A 134 -9.52 1.56 4.49
C PHE A 134 -8.35 0.61 4.26
N ALA A 135 -7.57 0.86 3.23
CA ALA A 135 -6.34 0.14 2.95
C ALA A 135 -5.15 1.10 3.10
N GLY A 136 -3.98 0.55 3.39
CA GLY A 136 -2.76 1.33 3.50
C GLY A 136 -1.54 0.44 3.63
N SER A 137 -0.44 0.85 3.03
CA SER A 137 0.83 0.13 3.00
C SER A 137 1.65 0.33 4.28
N SER A 138 1.49 1.46 4.97
CA SER A 138 2.18 1.74 6.24
C SER A 138 1.46 1.05 7.41
N GLN A 139 1.83 -0.21 7.66
CA GLN A 139 1.22 -1.03 8.71
C GLN A 139 1.25 -0.34 10.10
N HIS A 140 2.35 0.34 10.43
CA HIS A 140 2.50 1.03 11.72
C HIS A 140 1.48 2.18 11.86
N LEU A 141 1.36 3.04 10.84
CA LEU A 141 0.42 4.16 10.86
C LEU A 141 -1.03 3.67 10.87
N MET A 142 -1.36 2.66 10.07
CA MET A 142 -2.70 2.07 10.06
C MET A 142 -3.05 1.47 11.43
N GLN A 143 -2.13 0.74 12.07
CA GLN A 143 -2.36 0.25 13.42
C GLN A 143 -2.52 1.38 14.43
N GLU A 144 -1.70 2.43 14.37
CA GLU A 144 -1.85 3.59 15.23
C GLU A 144 -3.23 4.23 15.09
N MET A 145 -3.69 4.47 13.85
CA MET A 145 -4.99 5.10 13.57
C MET A 145 -6.19 4.31 14.12
N PHE A 146 -6.19 2.98 14.00
CA PHE A 146 -7.36 2.15 14.30
C PHE A 146 -7.28 1.40 15.63
N VAL A 147 -6.10 1.25 16.23
CA VAL A 147 -5.90 0.48 17.48
C VAL A 147 -5.56 1.37 18.67
N SER A 148 -5.00 2.57 18.44
CA SER A 148 -4.65 3.47 19.54
C SER A 148 -5.88 4.18 20.09
N ALA A 149 -6.11 4.08 21.43
CA ALA A 149 -7.20 4.76 22.11
C ALA A 149 -7.14 6.30 22.03
N LYS A 150 -6.02 6.85 21.57
CA LYS A 150 -5.84 8.31 21.39
C LYS A 150 -6.32 8.80 20.02
N ARG A 151 -6.67 7.92 19.11
CA ARG A 151 -7.01 8.27 17.72
C ARG A 151 -8.52 8.22 17.48
N PRO A 152 -9.06 9.08 16.62
CA PRO A 152 -10.50 9.15 16.34
C PRO A 152 -11.11 7.84 15.83
N PHE A 153 -10.38 7.05 15.03
CA PHE A 153 -10.87 5.79 14.49
C PHE A 153 -10.71 4.59 15.43
N TYR A 154 -10.31 4.79 16.67
CA TYR A 154 -10.17 3.71 17.65
C TYR A 154 -11.42 2.82 17.72
N GLN A 155 -11.23 1.52 17.56
CA GLN A 155 -12.29 0.49 17.60
C GLN A 155 -13.51 0.75 16.67
N SER A 156 -13.32 1.51 15.60
CA SER A 156 -14.40 1.84 14.68
C SER A 156 -14.48 0.92 13.46
N THR A 157 -13.53 0.00 13.30
CA THR A 157 -13.39 -0.87 12.13
C THR A 157 -13.02 -2.29 12.55
N GLN A 158 -13.31 -3.22 11.67
CA GLN A 158 -12.76 -4.57 11.75
C GLN A 158 -11.42 -4.59 11.01
N LEU A 159 -10.36 -4.94 11.71
CA LEU A 159 -9.03 -5.08 11.11
C LEU A 159 -8.92 -6.41 10.36
N MET A 160 -8.42 -6.34 9.15
CA MET A 160 -8.04 -7.50 8.34
C MET A 160 -6.56 -7.38 8.00
N VAL A 161 -5.76 -8.29 8.55
CA VAL A 161 -4.34 -8.40 8.19
C VAL A 161 -4.24 -9.31 6.97
N LEU A 162 -3.78 -8.77 5.85
CA LEU A 162 -3.43 -9.57 4.68
C LEU A 162 -2.11 -10.29 4.99
N ARG A 163 -2.19 -11.61 4.97
CA ARG A 163 -1.01 -12.47 5.10
C ARG A 163 -0.50 -12.85 3.71
N GLU A 164 0.66 -13.46 3.69
CA GLU A 164 1.24 -14.06 2.51
C GLU A 164 0.25 -15.07 1.91
N ILE A 165 0.25 -15.16 0.58
CA ILE A 165 -0.56 -16.17 -0.13
C ILE A 165 0.01 -17.55 0.23
N ASP A 166 -0.87 -18.50 0.58
CA ASP A 166 -0.48 -19.89 0.82
C ASP A 166 0.36 -20.44 -0.34
N GLU A 167 1.47 -21.10 0.00
CA GLU A 167 2.48 -21.53 -0.97
C GLU A 167 1.88 -22.42 -2.07
N GLU A 168 1.04 -23.38 -1.69
CA GLU A 168 0.45 -24.33 -2.65
C GLU A 168 -0.54 -23.64 -3.60
N SER A 169 -1.33 -22.70 -3.07
CA SER A 169 -2.26 -21.90 -3.85
C SER A 169 -1.53 -20.97 -4.82
N TYR A 170 -0.44 -20.37 -4.36
CA TYR A 170 0.37 -19.48 -5.18
C TYR A 170 1.16 -20.25 -6.25
N TYR A 171 1.70 -21.43 -5.89
CA TYR A 171 2.36 -22.31 -6.86
C TYR A 171 1.40 -22.72 -7.98
N ARG A 172 0.18 -23.18 -7.64
CA ARG A 172 -0.83 -23.56 -8.65
C ARG A 172 -1.16 -22.41 -9.58
N PHE A 173 -1.31 -21.21 -9.04
CA PHE A 173 -1.54 -20.00 -9.82
C PHE A 173 -0.38 -19.74 -10.79
N ALA A 174 0.86 -19.69 -10.30
CA ALA A 174 2.04 -19.44 -11.12
C ALA A 174 2.21 -20.51 -12.19
N ARG A 175 2.13 -21.80 -11.81
CA ARG A 175 2.26 -22.93 -12.71
C ARG A 175 1.31 -22.84 -13.90
N ASN A 176 0.06 -22.46 -13.68
CA ASN A 176 -0.91 -22.33 -14.76
C ASN A 176 -0.45 -21.31 -15.84
N PHE A 177 0.18 -20.21 -15.47
CA PHE A 177 0.71 -19.24 -16.42
C PHE A 177 1.90 -19.82 -17.22
N PHE A 178 2.80 -20.53 -16.57
CA PHE A 178 3.94 -21.18 -17.23
C PHE A 178 3.45 -22.26 -18.21
N GLU A 179 2.51 -23.10 -17.79
CA GLU A 179 1.92 -24.14 -18.64
C GLU A 179 1.21 -23.58 -19.88
N LEU A 180 0.51 -22.44 -19.77
CA LEU A 180 -0.12 -21.75 -20.90
C LEU A 180 0.90 -21.32 -21.98
N ARG A 181 2.17 -21.19 -21.62
CA ARG A 181 3.29 -20.88 -22.52
C ARG A 181 4.10 -22.11 -22.94
N GLY A 182 3.70 -23.30 -22.50
CA GLY A 182 4.44 -24.53 -22.75
C GLY A 182 5.73 -24.65 -21.92
N GLN A 183 5.81 -23.92 -20.79
CA GLN A 183 6.93 -23.99 -19.85
C GLN A 183 6.54 -24.86 -18.66
N GLU A 184 7.50 -25.57 -18.10
CA GLU A 184 7.33 -26.31 -16.84
C GLU A 184 8.03 -25.56 -15.70
N LEU A 185 7.27 -25.14 -14.70
CA LEU A 185 7.79 -24.56 -13.46
C LEU A 185 7.94 -25.67 -12.41
N ASP A 186 9.17 -26.06 -12.11
CA ASP A 186 9.44 -27.04 -11.06
C ASP A 186 8.99 -26.52 -9.69
N LYS A 187 8.30 -27.36 -8.93
CA LYS A 187 7.82 -27.01 -7.59
C LYS A 187 8.97 -26.65 -6.63
N SER A 188 10.11 -27.28 -6.78
CA SER A 188 11.30 -27.00 -5.96
C SER A 188 11.85 -25.58 -6.20
N VAL A 189 11.77 -25.08 -7.44
CA VAL A 189 12.14 -23.70 -7.80
C VAL A 189 11.20 -22.73 -7.15
N PHE A 190 9.89 -22.97 -7.27
CA PHE A 190 8.89 -22.12 -6.62
C PHE A 190 9.09 -22.08 -5.11
N HIS A 191 9.28 -23.24 -4.47
CA HIS A 191 9.57 -23.37 -3.04
C HIS A 191 10.83 -22.59 -2.63
N TRP A 192 11.90 -22.67 -3.43
CA TRP A 192 13.16 -21.96 -3.18
C TRP A 192 12.94 -20.44 -3.20
N ILE A 193 12.17 -19.91 -4.16
CA ILE A 193 11.83 -18.48 -4.24
C ILE A 193 10.94 -18.11 -3.05
N TYR A 194 9.88 -18.90 -2.79
CA TYR A 194 8.90 -18.64 -1.74
C TYR A 194 9.57 -18.56 -0.36
N THR A 195 10.43 -19.51 -0.04
CA THR A 195 11.16 -19.54 1.23
C THR A 195 12.11 -18.36 1.37
N ARG A 196 12.84 -18.03 0.31
CA ARG A 196 13.81 -16.92 0.32
C ARG A 196 13.16 -15.56 0.54
N PHE A 197 11.98 -15.35 0.02
CA PHE A 197 11.23 -14.08 0.15
C PHE A 197 10.05 -14.16 1.11
N GLU A 198 9.92 -15.27 1.88
CA GLU A 198 8.84 -15.51 2.83
C GLU A 198 7.44 -15.27 2.21
N GLY A 199 7.24 -15.65 0.95
CA GLY A 199 5.98 -15.50 0.23
C GLY A 199 5.59 -14.05 -0.11
N HIS A 200 6.46 -13.07 0.09
CA HIS A 200 6.16 -11.67 -0.21
C HIS A 200 5.90 -11.47 -1.71
N THR A 201 4.67 -11.13 -2.06
CA THR A 201 4.15 -11.16 -3.42
C THR A 201 4.97 -10.35 -4.43
N TRP A 202 5.47 -9.17 -4.04
CA TRP A 202 6.25 -8.33 -4.93
C TRP A 202 7.56 -9.00 -5.38
N TYR A 203 8.32 -9.58 -4.45
CA TYR A 203 9.57 -10.28 -4.77
C TYR A 203 9.31 -11.59 -5.52
N MET A 204 8.25 -12.30 -5.13
CA MET A 204 7.79 -13.49 -5.85
C MET A 204 7.49 -13.16 -7.31
N GLN A 205 6.72 -12.10 -7.56
CA GLN A 205 6.38 -11.66 -8.91
C GLN A 205 7.61 -11.20 -9.69
N ALA A 206 8.52 -10.44 -9.07
CA ALA A 206 9.75 -10.01 -9.72
C ALA A 206 10.58 -11.20 -10.23
N MET A 207 10.74 -12.24 -9.40
CA MET A 207 11.45 -13.46 -9.78
C MET A 207 10.69 -14.27 -10.84
N LEU A 208 9.40 -14.54 -10.61
CA LEU A 208 8.60 -15.37 -11.50
C LEU A 208 8.41 -14.72 -12.87
N ASN A 209 8.21 -13.39 -12.95
CA ASN A 209 8.09 -12.68 -14.22
C ASN A 209 9.40 -12.77 -15.03
N ARG A 210 10.55 -12.60 -14.41
CA ARG A 210 11.85 -12.74 -15.09
C ARG A 210 12.09 -14.18 -15.61
N LEU A 211 11.70 -15.20 -14.82
CA LEU A 211 11.77 -16.58 -15.25
C LEU A 211 10.82 -16.84 -16.42
N TYR A 212 9.59 -16.33 -16.33
CA TYR A 212 8.59 -16.45 -17.38
C TYR A 212 9.02 -15.79 -18.70
N GLU A 213 9.66 -14.62 -18.64
CA GLU A 213 10.17 -13.87 -19.79
C GLU A 213 11.29 -14.62 -20.54
N ARG A 214 12.09 -15.45 -19.85
CA ARG A 214 13.17 -16.24 -20.47
C ARG A 214 12.66 -17.27 -21.46
N ASN A 215 11.42 -17.69 -21.33
CA ASN A 215 10.76 -18.66 -22.22
C ASN A 215 11.50 -20.00 -22.35
N GLU A 216 12.14 -20.45 -21.28
CA GLU A 216 12.82 -21.75 -21.24
C GLU A 216 11.78 -22.86 -21.03
N PRO A 217 11.91 -24.03 -21.70
CA PRO A 217 10.94 -25.12 -21.59
C PRO A 217 10.79 -25.67 -20.16
N VAL A 218 11.88 -25.75 -19.42
CA VAL A 218 11.93 -26.19 -18.02
C VAL A 218 12.66 -25.15 -17.19
N VAL A 219 12.04 -24.72 -16.10
CA VAL A 219 12.60 -23.72 -15.20
C VAL A 219 13.22 -24.44 -14.00
N ASP A 220 14.54 -24.41 -13.86
CA ASP A 220 15.31 -25.01 -12.79
C ASP A 220 15.89 -24.00 -11.78
N ILE A 221 16.50 -24.50 -10.70
CA ILE A 221 17.08 -23.66 -9.64
C ILE A 221 18.25 -22.81 -10.16
N THR A 222 19.05 -23.33 -11.09
CA THR A 222 20.19 -22.60 -11.67
C THR A 222 19.71 -21.34 -12.39
N GLN A 223 18.60 -21.46 -13.12
CA GLN A 223 17.98 -20.32 -13.79
C GLN A 223 17.39 -19.31 -12.78
N ALA A 224 16.78 -19.79 -11.70
CA ALA A 224 16.29 -18.93 -10.64
C ALA A 224 17.42 -18.14 -9.95
N GLU A 225 18.56 -18.79 -9.70
CA GLU A 225 19.76 -18.14 -9.17
C GLU A 225 20.32 -17.08 -10.14
N GLN A 226 20.38 -17.40 -11.43
CA GLN A 226 20.81 -16.43 -12.44
C GLN A 226 19.87 -15.22 -12.53
N VAL A 227 18.57 -15.44 -12.45
CA VAL A 227 17.56 -14.36 -12.40
C VAL A 227 17.76 -13.49 -11.15
N LEU A 228 17.95 -14.11 -9.99
CA LEU A 228 18.22 -13.37 -8.77
C LEU A 228 19.50 -12.51 -8.92
N MET A 229 20.56 -13.09 -9.48
CA MET A 229 21.81 -12.34 -9.72
C MET A 229 21.61 -11.15 -10.64
N GLY A 230 20.90 -11.34 -11.75
CA GLY A 230 20.58 -10.25 -12.67
C GLY A 230 19.79 -9.12 -12.00
N LEU A 231 18.78 -9.46 -11.18
CA LEU A 231 18.01 -8.47 -10.42
C LEU A 231 18.88 -7.71 -9.40
N LEU A 232 19.81 -8.37 -8.73
CA LEU A 232 20.74 -7.72 -7.82
C LEU A 232 21.71 -6.78 -8.55
N GLU A 233 22.23 -7.21 -9.70
CA GLU A 233 23.12 -6.41 -10.56
C GLU A 233 22.42 -5.15 -11.10
N GLU A 234 21.19 -5.30 -11.59
CA GLU A 234 20.35 -4.19 -12.06
C GLU A 234 20.13 -3.12 -10.98
N ASN A 235 19.95 -3.55 -9.72
CA ASN A 235 19.71 -2.65 -8.59
C ASN A 235 20.99 -2.15 -7.90
N THR A 236 22.16 -2.69 -8.23
CA THR A 236 23.45 -2.32 -7.60
C THR A 236 23.71 -0.81 -7.58
N PRO A 237 23.49 -0.02 -8.67
CA PRO A 237 23.73 1.42 -8.63
C PRO A 237 22.84 2.14 -7.61
N VAL A 238 21.59 1.71 -7.47
CA VAL A 238 20.65 2.27 -6.48
C VAL A 238 21.11 1.96 -5.07
N TYR A 239 21.51 0.72 -4.80
CA TYR A 239 22.01 0.29 -3.48
C TYR A 239 23.30 1.00 -3.10
N GLN A 240 24.22 1.16 -4.04
CA GLN A 240 25.46 1.93 -3.82
C GLN A 240 25.17 3.39 -3.42
N ASN A 241 24.24 4.04 -4.11
CA ASN A 241 23.83 5.40 -3.75
C ASN A 241 23.18 5.46 -2.36
N LEU A 242 22.37 4.47 -1.98
CA LEU A 242 21.76 4.42 -0.66
C LEU A 242 22.81 4.25 0.45
N ILE A 243 23.77 3.34 0.28
CA ILE A 243 24.78 3.10 1.33
C ILE A 243 25.75 4.28 1.50
N ILE A 244 26.01 5.08 0.47
CA ILE A 244 26.84 6.30 0.57
C ILE A 244 26.19 7.34 1.51
N MET A 245 24.86 7.33 1.63
CA MET A 245 24.13 8.22 2.54
C MET A 245 24.07 7.71 3.98
N LEU A 246 24.64 6.55 4.28
CA LEU A 246 24.66 5.95 5.60
C LEU A 246 25.98 6.25 6.31
N THR A 247 25.90 6.42 7.64
CA THR A 247 27.10 6.40 8.46
C THR A 247 27.64 4.96 8.60
N ASP A 248 28.92 4.81 8.94
CA ASP A 248 29.55 3.51 9.15
C ASP A 248 28.77 2.63 10.14
N ASN A 249 28.26 3.23 11.22
CA ASN A 249 27.47 2.51 12.23
C ASN A 249 26.10 2.04 11.67
N GLN A 250 25.46 2.84 10.82
CA GLN A 250 24.19 2.48 10.18
C GLN A 250 24.42 1.33 9.18
N LEU A 251 25.45 1.43 8.36
CA LEU A 251 25.79 0.40 7.37
C LEU A 251 26.18 -0.92 8.07
N ALA A 252 27.03 -0.86 9.12
CA ALA A 252 27.43 -2.02 9.89
C ALA A 252 26.21 -2.72 10.52
N LEU A 253 25.29 -1.95 11.14
CA LEU A 253 24.07 -2.50 11.70
C LEU A 253 23.16 -3.11 10.63
N MET A 254 23.02 -2.46 9.49
CA MET A 254 22.19 -2.96 8.39
C MET A 254 22.74 -4.26 7.80
N LYS A 255 24.08 -4.38 7.64
CA LYS A 255 24.73 -5.63 7.23
C LYS A 255 24.53 -6.74 8.29
N ALA A 256 24.63 -6.41 9.58
CA ALA A 256 24.40 -7.37 10.66
C ALA A 256 22.93 -7.89 10.66
N ILE A 257 21.95 -7.00 10.46
CA ILE A 257 20.54 -7.39 10.33
C ILE A 257 20.33 -8.25 9.07
N ALA A 258 20.93 -7.88 7.93
CA ALA A 258 20.85 -8.67 6.71
C ALA A 258 21.41 -10.08 6.89
N HIS A 259 22.52 -10.23 7.64
CA HIS A 259 23.16 -11.52 7.93
C HIS A 259 22.26 -12.46 8.72
N GLU A 260 21.61 -11.95 9.77
CA GLU A 260 20.69 -12.74 10.60
C GLU A 260 19.29 -12.91 9.95
N GLY A 261 18.98 -12.12 8.93
CA GLY A 261 17.65 -12.06 8.30
C GLY A 261 16.61 -11.38 9.18
N LYS A 262 16.49 -11.78 10.45
CA LYS A 262 15.51 -11.25 11.41
C LYS A 262 16.11 -11.15 12.82
N VAL A 263 16.15 -9.96 13.40
CA VAL A 263 16.82 -9.69 14.69
C VAL A 263 15.82 -9.18 15.72
N THR A 264 15.58 -9.97 16.79
CA THR A 264 14.66 -9.58 17.86
C THR A 264 15.24 -8.55 18.82
N ALA A 265 16.54 -8.65 19.10
CA ALA A 265 17.25 -7.82 20.11
C ALA A 265 18.57 -7.26 19.54
N PRO A 266 18.53 -6.28 18.64
CA PRO A 266 19.73 -5.74 17.97
C PRO A 266 20.70 -5.01 18.92
N ASN A 267 20.27 -4.68 20.13
CA ASN A 267 21.07 -4.06 21.17
C ASN A 267 21.59 -5.07 22.24
N SER A 268 21.36 -6.38 22.05
CA SER A 268 21.91 -7.39 22.94
C SER A 268 23.43 -7.48 22.84
N GLY A 269 24.08 -7.81 23.96
CA GLY A 269 25.55 -7.98 23.98
C GLY A 269 26.03 -9.05 23.01
N GLU A 270 25.30 -10.15 22.88
CA GLU A 270 25.60 -11.25 21.94
C GLU A 270 25.61 -10.77 20.49
N PHE A 271 24.55 -10.06 20.05
CA PHE A 271 24.45 -9.54 18.69
C PHE A 271 25.54 -8.49 18.40
N ILE A 272 25.77 -7.57 19.35
CA ILE A 272 26.80 -6.51 19.21
C ILE A 272 28.20 -7.12 19.07
N LEU A 273 28.55 -8.08 19.94
CA LEU A 273 29.86 -8.75 19.89
C LEU A 273 29.99 -9.63 18.65
N GLY A 274 28.94 -10.41 18.32
CA GLY A 274 28.94 -11.31 17.17
C GLY A 274 29.17 -10.59 15.83
N HIS A 275 28.71 -9.36 15.71
CA HIS A 275 28.81 -8.55 14.47
C HIS A 275 29.83 -7.41 14.56
N GLY A 276 30.64 -7.34 15.62
CA GLY A 276 31.66 -6.30 15.78
C GLY A 276 31.09 -4.87 15.86
N LEU A 277 29.86 -4.72 16.35
CA LEU A 277 29.20 -3.43 16.52
C LEU A 277 29.77 -2.70 17.75
N LYS A 278 29.60 -1.36 17.83
CA LYS A 278 30.27 -0.57 18.88
C LYS A 278 29.59 -0.74 20.24
N THR A 279 28.53 -0.01 20.50
CA THR A 279 27.87 0.05 21.82
C THR A 279 26.36 -0.07 21.66
N PRO A 280 25.63 -0.54 22.69
CA PRO A 280 24.16 -0.57 22.66
C PRO A 280 23.55 0.80 22.33
N SER A 281 24.12 1.89 22.84
CA SER A 281 23.64 3.25 22.57
C SER A 281 23.82 3.63 21.08
N SER A 282 24.98 3.33 20.48
CA SER A 282 25.21 3.61 19.05
C SER A 282 24.34 2.75 18.14
N VAL A 283 24.09 1.49 18.53
CA VAL A 283 23.17 0.60 17.80
C VAL A 283 21.74 1.12 17.87
N ASN A 284 21.25 1.54 19.04
CA ASN A 284 19.91 2.12 19.16
C ASN A 284 19.74 3.40 18.33
N ALA A 285 20.74 4.30 18.32
CA ALA A 285 20.71 5.50 17.50
C ALA A 285 20.71 5.17 15.99
N ALA A 286 21.56 4.24 15.57
CA ALA A 286 21.60 3.78 14.17
C ALA A 286 20.28 3.11 13.76
N LEU A 287 19.73 2.24 14.60
CA LEU A 287 18.47 1.55 14.37
C LEU A 287 17.31 2.52 14.21
N LYS A 288 17.18 3.50 15.11
CA LYS A 288 16.15 4.52 15.02
C LYS A 288 16.22 5.24 13.68
N SER A 289 17.41 5.68 13.28
CA SER A 289 17.60 6.37 12.00
C SER A 289 17.32 5.48 10.78
N LEU A 290 17.69 4.19 10.83
CA LEU A 290 17.39 3.25 9.73
C LEU A 290 15.89 2.99 9.60
N VAL A 291 15.15 2.95 10.72
CA VAL A 291 13.69 2.82 10.70
C VAL A 291 13.02 4.10 10.18
N GLU A 292 13.48 5.29 10.61
CA GLU A 292 12.99 6.58 10.10
C GLU A 292 13.24 6.75 8.60
N LYS A 293 14.32 6.17 8.08
CA LYS A 293 14.65 6.16 6.63
C LYS A 293 13.97 5.02 5.87
N GLU A 294 13.16 4.19 6.53
CA GLU A 294 12.49 3.02 5.96
C GLU A 294 13.46 1.98 5.33
N LEU A 295 14.71 1.95 5.77
CA LEU A 295 15.70 0.95 5.33
C LEU A 295 15.64 -0.33 6.17
N VAL A 296 15.14 -0.22 7.40
CA VAL A 296 14.88 -1.33 8.33
C VAL A 296 13.47 -1.15 8.87
N TYR A 297 12.73 -2.22 9.01
CA TYR A 297 11.41 -2.19 9.63
C TYR A 297 11.30 -3.24 10.73
N LYS A 298 10.35 -3.03 11.65
CA LYS A 298 10.04 -3.96 12.72
C LYS A 298 8.85 -4.83 12.32
N SER A 299 9.12 -6.11 12.04
CA SER A 299 8.08 -7.13 11.84
C SER A 299 7.66 -7.78 13.17
N THR A 300 6.69 -8.69 13.13
CA THR A 300 6.24 -9.48 14.30
C THR A 300 7.34 -10.31 14.95
N GLY A 301 8.43 -10.63 14.24
CA GLY A 301 9.53 -11.45 14.75
C GLY A 301 10.83 -10.69 14.95
N GLY A 302 10.88 -9.38 14.74
CA GLY A 302 12.11 -8.59 14.91
C GLY A 302 12.34 -7.58 13.79
N TYR A 303 13.54 -7.02 13.78
CA TYR A 303 13.95 -6.05 12.75
C TYR A 303 14.51 -6.76 11.52
N MET A 304 14.17 -6.26 10.34
CA MET A 304 14.58 -6.79 9.04
C MET A 304 14.96 -5.63 8.11
N VAL A 305 15.84 -5.89 7.15
CA VAL A 305 16.07 -4.96 6.04
C VAL A 305 14.78 -4.86 5.22
N TYR A 306 14.36 -3.65 4.89
CA TYR A 306 13.07 -3.41 4.23
C TYR A 306 13.06 -4.02 2.82
N ASP A 307 14.07 -3.68 1.99
CA ASP A 307 14.24 -4.28 0.68
C ASP A 307 15.01 -5.61 0.79
N ARG A 308 14.34 -6.72 0.50
CA ARG A 308 14.91 -8.06 0.60
C ARG A 308 16.00 -8.32 -0.44
N PHE A 309 15.90 -7.74 -1.64
CA PHE A 309 16.99 -7.81 -2.62
C PHE A 309 18.22 -7.06 -2.11
N MET A 310 18.03 -5.86 -1.52
CA MET A 310 19.12 -5.15 -0.87
C MET A 310 19.75 -5.94 0.28
N GLY A 311 18.93 -6.62 1.08
CA GLY A 311 19.41 -7.52 2.14
C GLY A 311 20.33 -8.60 1.59
N ILE A 312 19.93 -9.28 0.51
CA ILE A 312 20.76 -10.30 -0.15
C ILE A 312 22.01 -9.67 -0.79
N TRP A 313 21.89 -8.50 -1.40
CA TRP A 313 23.01 -7.78 -2.01
C TRP A 313 24.07 -7.37 -0.98
N LEU A 314 23.66 -6.92 0.21
CA LEU A 314 24.57 -6.57 1.32
C LEU A 314 25.41 -7.73 1.83
N LEU A 315 24.92 -8.97 1.72
CA LEU A 315 25.67 -10.17 2.12
C LEU A 315 26.80 -10.53 1.13
N ARG A 316 26.79 -9.95 -0.04
CA ARG A 316 27.75 -10.26 -1.13
C ARG A 316 28.76 -9.16 -1.33
N ASN A 317 28.53 -7.97 -0.77
CA ASN A 317 29.34 -6.76 -0.91
C ASN A 317 29.68 -6.17 0.48
#